data_9fe2eaa4f500e834ac2dbca4c2e35131
#
_entry.id   9fe2eaa4f500e834ac2dbca4c2e35131
#
_cell.length_a   1.000
_cell.length_b   1.000
_cell.length_c   1.000
_cell.angle_alpha   90.00
_cell.angle_beta   90.00
_cell.angle_gamma   90.00
#
_symmetry.space_group_name_H-M   'P 1'
#
loop_
_entity.id
_entity.type
_entity.pdbx_description
1 polymer ?
#
loop_
_entity_poly.entity_id
_entity_poly.type
_entity_poly.pdbx_seq_one_letter_code
_entity_poly.pdbx_strand_id
1 'polypeptide(L)'
;MVLRSHTFLFADLVGFARFTAQHGDDRGADLAMSFYERVCSLAAELGCDVVKAIGDAVMVRSENAESAVFLATRILALAEKEGFPHARVGLDTGPAVERNGDWFGSTVNTASRVSSAAGAGELLMTERTLRAVAGLTRIELSARGRRSLKGLSEHAVFGKAA
;
A
#
# COMPACT_ATOMS: atom_id res chain seq x y z
N MET A 1 -16.82 -2.57 23.83
CA MET A 1 -16.57 -1.52 22.80
C MET A 1 -16.05 -2.20 21.53
N VAL A 2 -16.76 -2.00 20.45
CA VAL A 2 -16.31 -2.53 19.16
C VAL A 2 -15.30 -1.55 18.57
N LEU A 3 -14.07 -2.01 18.35
CA LEU A 3 -13.06 -1.19 17.69
C LEU A 3 -13.42 -1.06 16.20
N ARG A 4 -13.35 0.16 15.68
CA ARG A 4 -13.56 0.40 14.25
C ARG A 4 -12.47 -0.30 13.45
N SER A 5 -12.88 -0.88 12.35
CA SER A 5 -11.97 -1.48 11.39
C SER A 5 -11.53 -0.42 10.37
N HIS A 6 -10.25 -0.43 10.05
CA HIS A 6 -9.63 0.44 9.06
C HIS A 6 -8.84 -0.41 8.09
N THR A 7 -8.66 0.09 6.88
CA THR A 7 -7.75 -0.52 5.92
C THR A 7 -6.55 0.39 5.73
N PHE A 8 -5.35 -0.18 5.90
CA PHE A 8 -4.09 0.52 5.68
C PHE A 8 -3.44 0.01 4.42
N LEU A 9 -2.90 0.95 3.65
CA LEU A 9 -2.18 0.70 2.42
C LEU A 9 -0.79 1.33 2.55
N PHE A 10 0.24 0.55 2.21
CA PHE A 10 1.59 1.07 2.01
C PHE A 10 1.97 0.87 0.56
N ALA A 11 2.47 1.91 -0.06
CA ALA A 11 2.96 1.87 -1.43
C ALA A 11 4.37 2.43 -1.46
N ASP A 12 5.28 1.79 -2.19
CA ASP A 12 6.61 2.32 -2.43
C ASP A 12 7.09 1.98 -3.84
N LEU A 13 8.23 2.55 -4.21
CA LEU A 13 8.85 2.35 -5.51
C LEU A 13 9.96 1.30 -5.42
N VAL A 14 9.90 0.28 -6.26
CA VAL A 14 10.92 -0.75 -6.29
C VAL A 14 12.22 -0.18 -6.87
N GLY A 15 13.33 -0.39 -6.16
CA GLY A 15 14.63 0.07 -6.60
C GLY A 15 14.90 1.55 -6.33
N PHE A 16 14.16 2.19 -5.43
CA PHE A 16 14.36 3.61 -5.10
C PHE A 16 15.77 3.90 -4.60
N ALA A 17 16.31 3.07 -3.71
CA ALA A 17 17.66 3.26 -3.19
C ALA A 17 18.71 3.19 -4.31
N ARG A 18 18.55 2.26 -5.26
CA ARG A 18 19.42 2.16 -6.43
C ARG A 18 19.30 3.40 -7.32
N PHE A 19 18.07 3.85 -7.56
CA PHE A 19 17.83 5.06 -8.35
C PHE A 19 18.56 6.26 -7.73
N THR A 20 18.42 6.45 -6.43
CA THR A 20 19.07 7.54 -5.70
C THR A 20 20.61 7.43 -5.78
N ALA A 21 21.16 6.22 -5.61
CA ALA A 21 22.58 5.98 -5.71
C ALA A 21 23.13 6.30 -7.12
N GLN A 22 22.34 6.03 -8.16
CA GLN A 22 22.76 6.28 -9.55
C GLN A 22 22.57 7.72 -10.01
N HIS A 23 21.56 8.42 -9.52
CA HIS A 23 21.15 9.71 -10.02
C HIS A 23 21.36 10.86 -9.02
N GLY A 24 21.71 10.55 -7.77
CA GLY A 24 21.95 11.53 -6.71
C GLY A 24 20.72 11.80 -5.85
N ASP A 25 20.99 12.41 -4.69
CA ASP A 25 19.97 12.66 -3.67
C ASP A 25 18.87 13.63 -4.14
N ASP A 26 19.23 14.66 -4.91
CA ASP A 26 18.26 15.63 -5.41
C ASP A 26 17.23 14.95 -6.31
N ARG A 27 17.68 14.13 -7.25
CA ARG A 27 16.76 13.38 -8.13
C ARG A 27 15.96 12.34 -7.36
N GLY A 28 16.57 11.70 -6.38
CA GLY A 28 15.85 10.77 -5.49
C GLY A 28 14.74 11.49 -4.74
N ALA A 29 15.01 12.65 -4.16
CA ALA A 29 14.02 13.46 -3.47
C ALA A 29 12.89 13.91 -4.42
N ASP A 30 13.23 14.38 -5.61
CA ASP A 30 12.23 14.77 -6.62
C ASP A 30 11.31 13.62 -6.99
N LEU A 31 11.89 12.43 -7.18
CA LEU A 31 11.10 11.23 -7.50
C LEU A 31 10.15 10.86 -6.36
N ALA A 32 10.64 10.85 -5.12
CA ALA A 32 9.83 10.54 -3.95
C ALA A 32 8.68 11.56 -3.78
N MET A 33 8.97 12.83 -3.94
CA MET A 33 7.97 13.89 -3.83
C MET A 33 6.92 13.82 -4.93
N SER A 34 7.34 13.57 -6.17
CA SER A 34 6.41 13.41 -7.30
C SER A 34 5.48 12.21 -7.07
N PHE A 35 6.02 11.10 -6.63
CA PHE A 35 5.21 9.92 -6.31
C PHE A 35 4.22 10.22 -5.20
N TYR A 36 4.67 10.84 -4.12
CA TYR A 36 3.82 11.24 -3.00
C TYR A 36 2.67 12.12 -3.45
N GLU A 37 2.94 13.16 -4.24
CA GLU A 37 1.93 14.09 -4.74
C GLU A 37 0.89 13.38 -5.61
N ARG A 38 1.33 12.45 -6.46
CA ARG A 38 0.42 11.69 -7.31
C ARG A 38 -0.46 10.74 -6.47
N VAL A 39 0.11 10.10 -5.47
CA VAL A 39 -0.67 9.25 -4.55
C VAL A 39 -1.69 10.09 -3.78
N CYS A 40 -1.32 11.28 -3.31
CA CYS A 40 -2.25 12.19 -2.64
C CYS A 40 -3.43 12.55 -3.54
N SER A 41 -3.18 12.85 -4.81
CA SER A 41 -4.24 13.17 -5.76
C SER A 41 -5.21 12.02 -5.98
N LEU A 42 -4.67 10.80 -6.15
CA LEU A 42 -5.50 9.61 -6.32
C LEU A 42 -6.29 9.29 -5.05
N ALA A 43 -5.66 9.41 -3.88
CA ALA A 43 -6.32 9.16 -2.59
C ALA A 43 -7.50 10.11 -2.39
N ALA A 44 -7.33 11.37 -2.72
CA ALA A 44 -8.39 12.37 -2.61
C ALA A 44 -9.61 12.01 -3.47
N GLU A 45 -9.38 11.54 -4.69
CA GLU A 45 -10.47 11.09 -5.59
C GLU A 45 -11.28 9.94 -5.01
N LEU A 46 -10.64 9.09 -4.21
CA LEU A 46 -11.26 7.87 -3.67
C LEU A 46 -11.67 7.99 -2.20
N GLY A 47 -11.54 9.18 -1.62
CA GLY A 47 -11.90 9.41 -0.22
C GLY A 47 -11.00 8.70 0.78
N CYS A 48 -9.75 8.45 0.40
CA CYS A 48 -8.74 7.85 1.27
C CYS A 48 -7.87 8.95 1.90
N ASP A 49 -7.41 8.70 3.13
CA ASP A 49 -6.59 9.65 3.88
C ASP A 49 -5.11 9.29 3.77
N VAL A 50 -4.30 10.17 3.22
CA VAL A 50 -2.85 10.00 3.27
C VAL A 50 -2.38 10.37 4.67
N VAL A 51 -1.77 9.40 5.37
CA VAL A 51 -1.29 9.59 6.74
C VAL A 51 0.06 10.28 6.75
N LYS A 52 1.02 9.73 6.00
CA LYS A 52 2.39 10.27 5.94
C LYS A 52 3.21 9.65 4.82
N ALA A 53 4.31 10.30 4.50
CA ALA A 53 5.38 9.74 3.67
C ALA A 53 6.51 9.23 4.57
N ILE A 54 7.15 8.15 4.17
CA ILE A 54 8.31 7.55 4.82
C ILE A 54 9.32 7.24 3.71
N GLY A 55 10.25 8.18 3.44
CA GLY A 55 11.10 8.07 2.26
C GLY A 55 10.27 8.08 0.98
N ASP A 56 10.41 7.05 0.17
CA ASP A 56 9.58 6.84 -1.03
C ASP A 56 8.26 6.13 -0.73
N ALA A 57 8.07 5.66 0.48
CA ALA A 57 6.84 4.98 0.88
C ALA A 57 5.76 5.98 1.28
N VAL A 58 4.52 5.62 0.99
CA VAL A 58 3.34 6.41 1.38
C VAL A 58 2.40 5.51 2.16
N MET A 59 1.99 5.98 3.34
CA MET A 59 1.02 5.30 4.18
C MET A 59 -0.34 5.96 4.00
N VAL A 60 -1.33 5.16 3.66
CA VAL A 60 -2.71 5.61 3.44
C VAL A 60 -3.66 4.81 4.32
N ARG A 61 -4.69 5.46 4.79
CA ARG A 61 -5.77 4.85 5.57
C ARG A 61 -7.10 5.08 4.89
N SER A 62 -7.99 4.10 4.95
CA SER A 62 -9.37 4.23 4.50
C SER A 62 -10.32 3.54 5.46
N GLU A 63 -11.51 4.09 5.65
CA GLU A 63 -12.60 3.40 6.34
C GLU A 63 -13.28 2.39 5.42
N ASN A 64 -13.04 2.49 4.12
CA ASN A 64 -13.63 1.63 3.10
C ASN A 64 -12.54 0.80 2.42
N ALA A 65 -12.56 -0.51 2.65
CA ALA A 65 -11.57 -1.43 2.11
C ALA A 65 -11.60 -1.46 0.57
N GLU A 66 -12.76 -1.33 -0.04
CA GLU A 66 -12.87 -1.30 -1.50
C GLU A 66 -12.15 -0.09 -2.09
N SER A 67 -12.34 1.08 -1.50
CA SER A 67 -11.65 2.30 -1.92
C SER A 67 -10.14 2.15 -1.83
N ALA A 68 -9.64 1.53 -0.74
CA ALA A 68 -8.22 1.29 -0.57
C ALA A 68 -7.66 0.34 -1.64
N VAL A 69 -8.39 -0.73 -1.97
CA VAL A 69 -7.97 -1.68 -3.01
C VAL A 69 -8.01 -1.03 -4.39
N PHE A 70 -9.01 -0.21 -4.68
CA PHE A 70 -9.04 0.56 -5.93
C PHE A 70 -7.87 1.54 -6.01
N LEU A 71 -7.57 2.22 -4.92
CA LEU A 71 -6.41 3.11 -4.86
C LEU A 71 -5.12 2.33 -5.17
N ALA A 72 -4.95 1.15 -4.58
CA ALA A 72 -3.79 0.30 -4.84
C ALA A 72 -3.64 -0.01 -6.34
N THR A 73 -4.71 -0.43 -7.01
CA THR A 73 -4.66 -0.70 -8.45
C THR A 73 -4.34 0.55 -9.26
N ARG A 74 -4.88 1.70 -8.86
CA ARG A 74 -4.60 2.98 -9.52
C ARG A 74 -3.15 3.41 -9.36
N ILE A 75 -2.56 3.18 -8.19
CA ILE A 75 -1.15 3.48 -7.94
C ILE A 75 -0.25 2.63 -8.85
N LEU A 76 -0.50 1.34 -8.96
CA LEU A 76 0.28 0.46 -9.83
C LEU A 76 0.20 0.91 -11.30
N ALA A 77 -1.00 1.20 -11.77
CA ALA A 77 -1.22 1.66 -13.15
C ALA A 77 -0.56 3.02 -13.40
N LEU A 78 -0.63 3.93 -12.45
CA LEU A 78 -0.01 5.25 -12.54
C LEU A 78 1.51 5.14 -12.68
N ALA A 79 2.14 4.31 -11.85
CA ALA A 79 3.59 4.14 -11.88
C ALA A 79 4.06 3.66 -13.25
N GLU A 80 3.36 2.70 -13.81
CA GLU A 80 3.66 2.17 -15.14
C GLU A 80 3.44 3.24 -16.23
N LYS A 81 2.28 3.89 -16.22
CA LYS A 81 1.88 4.85 -17.25
C LYS A 81 2.76 6.10 -17.28
N GLU A 82 3.15 6.62 -16.12
CA GLU A 82 3.90 7.87 -16.02
C GLU A 82 5.42 7.66 -15.95
N GLY A 83 5.89 6.43 -16.15
CA GLY A 83 7.32 6.15 -16.22
C GLY A 83 8.04 6.16 -14.86
N PHE A 84 7.33 6.04 -13.76
CA PHE A 84 7.95 5.79 -12.45
C PHE A 84 8.56 4.40 -12.42
N PRO A 85 9.53 4.13 -11.54
CA PRO A 85 9.85 2.75 -11.20
C PRO A 85 8.59 2.00 -10.80
N HIS A 86 8.54 0.69 -10.99
CA HIS A 86 7.37 -0.09 -10.59
C HIS A 86 7.06 0.13 -9.11
N ALA A 87 5.80 0.37 -8.82
CA ALA A 87 5.34 0.42 -7.44
C ALA A 87 5.02 -0.98 -6.93
N ARG A 88 5.02 -1.13 -5.62
CA ARG A 88 4.48 -2.30 -4.93
C ARG A 88 3.57 -1.80 -3.81
N VAL A 89 2.51 -2.55 -3.56
CA VAL A 89 1.48 -2.12 -2.59
C VAL A 89 1.09 -3.29 -1.71
N GLY A 90 0.95 -3.01 -0.42
CA GLY A 90 0.45 -3.98 0.56
C GLY A 90 -0.67 -3.39 1.40
N LEU A 91 -1.66 -4.23 1.72
CA LEU A 91 -2.82 -3.82 2.51
C LEU A 91 -3.12 -4.82 3.62
N ASP A 92 -3.64 -4.29 4.73
CA ASP A 92 -4.29 -5.07 5.78
C ASP A 92 -5.47 -4.30 6.36
N THR A 93 -6.42 -5.02 6.92
CA THR A 93 -7.67 -4.47 7.46
C THR A 93 -7.86 -4.95 8.89
N GLY A 94 -8.17 -4.04 9.79
CA GLY A 94 -8.42 -4.36 11.18
C GLY A 94 -8.43 -3.12 12.06
N PRO A 95 -8.41 -3.31 13.39
CA PRO A 95 -8.41 -2.19 14.33
C PRO A 95 -7.04 -1.50 14.36
N ALA A 96 -7.06 -0.22 14.71
CA ALA A 96 -5.85 0.57 14.93
C ALA A 96 -6.18 1.77 15.83
N VAL A 97 -5.15 2.43 16.33
CA VAL A 97 -5.28 3.54 17.26
C VAL A 97 -4.62 4.78 16.66
N GLU A 98 -5.36 5.89 16.65
CA GLU A 98 -4.81 7.17 16.23
C GLU A 98 -4.24 7.93 17.44
N ARG A 99 -3.07 8.53 17.24
CA ARG A 99 -2.44 9.46 18.20
C ARG A 99 -1.72 10.54 17.41
N ASN A 100 -2.07 11.80 17.66
CA ASN A 100 -1.43 12.96 17.02
C ASN A 100 -1.39 12.86 15.48
N GLY A 101 -2.47 12.38 14.89
CA GLY A 101 -2.59 12.28 13.43
C GLY A 101 -1.87 11.09 12.80
N ASP A 102 -1.20 10.27 13.59
CA ASP A 102 -0.58 9.03 13.13
C ASP A 102 -1.34 7.82 13.65
N TRP A 103 -1.14 6.66 13.02
CA TRP A 103 -1.86 5.43 13.32
C TRP A 103 -0.91 4.32 13.76
N PHE A 104 -1.34 3.57 14.76
CA PHE A 104 -0.53 2.53 15.40
C PHE A 104 -1.33 1.25 15.57
N GLY A 105 -0.65 0.13 15.54
CA GLY A 105 -1.22 -1.17 15.85
C GLY A 105 -0.73 -2.28 14.94
N SER A 106 -1.16 -3.52 15.24
CA SER A 106 -0.75 -4.69 14.48
C SER A 106 -1.23 -4.64 13.02
N THR A 107 -2.40 -4.03 12.77
CA THR A 107 -2.91 -3.87 11.41
C THR A 107 -1.97 -3.01 10.56
N VAL A 108 -1.51 -1.89 11.12
CA VAL A 108 -0.54 -1.01 10.44
C VAL A 108 0.77 -1.75 10.17
N ASN A 109 1.29 -2.45 11.17
CA ASN A 109 2.53 -3.20 11.06
C ASN A 109 2.42 -4.30 10.01
N THR A 110 1.31 -5.02 10.00
CA THR A 110 1.06 -6.09 9.01
C THR A 110 0.98 -5.53 7.60
N ALA A 111 0.24 -4.43 7.38
CA ALA A 111 0.15 -3.80 6.06
C ALA A 111 1.53 -3.41 5.52
N SER A 112 2.38 -2.85 6.38
CA SER A 112 3.77 -2.51 6.02
C SER A 112 4.58 -3.75 5.63
N ARG A 113 4.44 -4.86 6.37
CA ARG A 113 5.13 -6.12 6.07
C ARG A 113 4.64 -6.75 4.78
N VAL A 114 3.34 -6.69 4.53
CA VAL A 114 2.73 -7.18 3.27
C VAL A 114 3.30 -6.41 2.09
N SER A 115 3.38 -5.09 2.20
CA SER A 115 3.99 -4.23 1.17
C SER A 115 5.44 -4.65 0.88
N SER A 116 6.23 -4.91 1.93
CA SER A 116 7.63 -5.34 1.77
C SER A 116 7.76 -6.72 1.13
N ALA A 117 6.75 -7.56 1.23
CA ALA A 117 6.72 -8.89 0.60
C ALA A 117 6.24 -8.86 -0.85
N ALA A 118 5.67 -7.75 -1.31
CA ALA A 118 5.20 -7.60 -2.67
C ALA A 118 6.36 -7.41 -3.64
N GLY A 119 6.23 -7.98 -4.82
CA GLY A 119 7.15 -7.77 -5.92
C GLY A 119 6.83 -6.51 -6.73
N ALA A 120 7.69 -6.21 -7.70
CA ALA A 120 7.49 -5.07 -8.60
C ALA A 120 6.16 -5.18 -9.36
N GLY A 121 5.35 -4.13 -9.29
CA GLY A 121 4.04 -4.12 -9.95
C GLY A 121 3.00 -5.00 -9.27
N GLU A 122 3.27 -5.48 -8.05
CA GLU A 122 2.39 -6.39 -7.34
C GLU A 122 1.62 -5.68 -6.23
N LEU A 123 0.34 -5.98 -6.14
CA LEU A 123 -0.52 -5.64 -5.01
C LEU A 123 -0.74 -6.91 -4.20
N LEU A 124 -0.47 -6.86 -2.90
CA LEU A 124 -0.77 -7.94 -1.97
C LEU A 124 -1.70 -7.45 -0.87
N MET A 125 -2.55 -8.34 -0.39
CA MET A 125 -3.41 -8.07 0.75
C MET A 125 -3.56 -9.31 1.62
N THR A 126 -3.86 -9.10 2.89
CA THR A 126 -4.19 -10.19 3.79
C THR A 126 -5.60 -10.72 3.52
N GLU A 127 -5.90 -11.89 4.07
CA GLU A 127 -7.24 -12.47 3.99
C GLU A 127 -8.29 -11.56 4.63
N ARG A 128 -7.93 -10.81 5.67
CA ARG A 128 -8.86 -9.84 6.30
C ARG A 128 -9.30 -8.76 5.31
N THR A 129 -8.39 -8.25 4.52
CA THR A 129 -8.73 -7.27 3.47
C THR A 129 -9.57 -7.94 2.38
N LEU A 130 -9.20 -9.13 1.96
CA LEU A 130 -9.96 -9.88 0.95
C LEU A 130 -11.43 -10.07 1.38
N ARG A 131 -11.65 -10.44 2.63
CA ARG A 131 -13.00 -10.61 3.19
C ARG A 131 -13.77 -9.29 3.22
N ALA A 132 -13.08 -8.19 3.54
CA ALA A 132 -13.71 -6.87 3.61
C ALA A 132 -14.14 -6.36 2.23
N VAL A 133 -13.54 -6.84 1.16
CA VAL A 133 -13.90 -6.49 -0.23
C VAL A 133 -14.69 -7.60 -0.93
N ALA A 134 -15.22 -8.56 -0.18
CA ALA A 134 -16.04 -9.65 -0.73
C ALA A 134 -17.21 -9.05 -1.49
N GLY A 135 -17.41 -9.48 -2.74
CA GLY A 135 -18.42 -8.91 -3.63
C GLY A 135 -17.88 -7.84 -4.59
N LEU A 136 -16.62 -7.45 -4.45
CA LEU A 136 -15.99 -6.53 -5.40
C LEU A 136 -15.70 -7.28 -6.71
N THR A 137 -16.42 -6.90 -7.77
CA THR A 137 -16.37 -7.63 -9.06
C THR A 137 -15.42 -7.02 -10.08
N ARG A 138 -14.87 -5.83 -9.82
CA ARG A 138 -14.05 -5.08 -10.78
C ARG A 138 -12.58 -5.40 -10.73
N ILE A 139 -12.12 -6.11 -9.69
CA ILE A 139 -10.71 -6.45 -9.49
C ILE A 139 -10.60 -7.96 -9.45
N GLU A 140 -9.83 -8.51 -10.36
CA GLU A 140 -9.51 -9.94 -10.34
C GLU A 140 -8.34 -10.15 -9.38
N LEU A 141 -8.60 -10.90 -8.33
CA LEU A 141 -7.62 -11.26 -7.33
C LEU A 141 -7.36 -12.76 -7.38
N SER A 142 -6.13 -13.16 -7.19
CA SER A 142 -5.74 -14.56 -7.09
C SER A 142 -4.92 -14.81 -5.84
N ALA A 143 -4.98 -16.05 -5.34
CA ALA A 143 -4.14 -16.46 -4.22
C ALA A 143 -2.67 -16.38 -4.65
N ARG A 144 -1.85 -15.73 -3.83
CA ARG A 144 -0.39 -15.61 -4.00
C ARG A 144 0.36 -16.50 -3.02
N GLY A 145 -0.34 -17.47 -2.43
CA GLY A 145 0.20 -18.40 -1.46
C GLY A 145 0.36 -17.79 -0.08
N ARG A 146 1.16 -18.44 0.72
CA ARG A 146 1.49 -17.95 2.06
C ARG A 146 2.89 -17.36 2.02
N ARG A 147 3.06 -16.21 2.65
CA ARG A 147 4.35 -15.52 2.72
C ARG A 147 4.76 -15.29 4.15
N SER A 148 6.04 -15.50 4.42
CA SER A 148 6.64 -15.17 5.68
C SER A 148 6.88 -13.67 5.74
N LEU A 149 6.27 -13.02 6.73
CA LEU A 149 6.38 -11.56 6.89
C LEU A 149 7.37 -11.28 8.02
N LYS A 150 8.30 -10.36 7.78
CA LYS A 150 9.36 -10.03 8.74
C LYS A 150 8.78 -9.62 10.09
N GLY A 151 9.16 -10.34 11.15
CA GLY A 151 8.73 -10.06 12.51
C GLY A 151 7.32 -10.53 12.84
N LEU A 152 6.64 -11.22 11.91
CA LEU A 152 5.28 -11.71 12.07
C LEU A 152 5.22 -13.17 11.65
N SER A 153 4.14 -13.86 12.05
CA SER A 153 3.87 -15.22 11.60
C SER A 153 3.52 -15.20 10.09
N GLU A 154 3.60 -16.38 9.48
CA GLU A 154 3.24 -16.56 8.08
C GLU A 154 1.77 -16.24 7.84
N HIS A 155 1.49 -15.45 6.82
CA HIS A 155 0.14 -15.06 6.43
C HIS A 155 -0.19 -15.51 5.01
N ALA A 156 -1.44 -15.95 4.80
CA ALA A 156 -1.97 -16.12 3.46
C ALA A 156 -2.16 -14.73 2.83
N VAL A 157 -1.67 -14.55 1.61
CA VAL A 157 -1.79 -13.30 0.89
C VAL A 157 -2.45 -13.52 -0.46
N PHE A 158 -3.17 -12.51 -0.92
CA PHE A 158 -3.91 -12.51 -2.16
C PHE A 158 -3.53 -11.25 -2.93
N GLY A 159 -3.53 -11.30 -4.24
CA GLY A 159 -3.10 -10.12 -4.93
C GLY A 159 -3.29 -10.16 -6.43
N LYS A 160 -2.81 -9.09 -7.03
CA LYS A 160 -2.80 -8.88 -8.46
C LYS A 160 -1.39 -8.42 -8.87
N ALA A 161 -0.85 -9.03 -9.92
CA ALA A 161 0.33 -8.52 -10.58
C ALA A 161 -0.12 -7.56 -11.69
N ALA A 162 0.67 -6.50 -11.87
CA ALA A 162 0.44 -5.57 -12.97
C ALA A 162 0.77 -6.22 -14.31
#